data_b93802dfcc3cdb97edde9c8c8c07c6f5
#
_entry.id   b93802dfcc3cdb97edde9c8c8c07c6f5
#
_cell.length_a   1.000
_cell.length_b   1.000
_cell.length_c   1.000
_cell.angle_alpha   90.00
_cell.angle_beta   90.00
_cell.angle_gamma   90.00
#
_symmetry.space_group_name_H-M   'P 1'
#
loop_
_entity.id
_entity.type
_entity.pdbx_description
1 polymer ?
#
loop_
_entity_poly.entity_id
_entity_poly.type
_entity_poly.pdbx_seq_one_letter_code
_entity_poly.pdbx_strand_id
1 'polypeptide(L)'
;MAATIQNQVAKKAPEQKTMQQYIKSMEGEIKKALPSVITPERFTRIVLSAISVNPKLGSCTPSSFLGAMMTSAQLGLEVNTPLGQAYVLPYLNKGVLEAQFQLGYKGLIDLAYRSGEVEVIQAHVVYENDEFTCEYGLDPKLTHKPADHDRGKPIKVYAVFKTKSGGFGFEVMSMDDVRRHAEKYSKAYGSSFSPWKTSFEEMAKKTVLKRVLKYAPLKSDFVRATVQDEVIKKGISDDMYDVPAENVIEAEFTDITVDETTGEVLEG
;
A
#
# COMPACT_ATOMS: atom_id res chain seq x y z
N MET A 1 5.99 -58.75 -42.51
CA MET A 1 5.59 -58.10 -41.25
C MET A 1 6.34 -56.78 -41.16
N ALA A 2 5.67 -55.68 -41.43
CA ALA A 2 6.20 -54.31 -41.35
C ALA A 2 5.75 -53.67 -40.03
N ALA A 3 6.70 -53.33 -39.19
CA ALA A 3 6.45 -52.66 -37.93
C ALA A 3 6.34 -51.14 -38.17
N THR A 4 5.17 -50.59 -37.93
CA THR A 4 4.90 -49.13 -38.00
C THR A 4 5.42 -48.48 -36.72
N ILE A 5 6.45 -47.68 -36.83
CA ILE A 5 6.97 -46.85 -35.75
C ILE A 5 6.05 -45.59 -35.69
N GLN A 6 5.17 -45.51 -34.70
CA GLN A 6 4.46 -44.30 -34.37
C GLN A 6 5.36 -43.35 -33.61
N ASN A 7 5.79 -42.28 -34.27
CA ASN A 7 6.46 -41.13 -33.66
C ASN A 7 5.44 -40.34 -32.85
N GLN A 8 5.37 -40.57 -31.54
CA GLN A 8 4.66 -39.69 -30.62
C GLN A 8 5.48 -38.40 -30.43
N VAL A 9 5.08 -37.36 -31.14
CA VAL A 9 5.53 -36.00 -30.87
C VAL A 9 4.96 -35.59 -29.50
N ALA A 10 5.77 -35.67 -28.47
CA ALA A 10 5.43 -35.13 -27.17
C ALA A 10 5.11 -33.63 -27.32
N LYS A 11 3.86 -33.26 -27.11
CA LYS A 11 3.46 -31.84 -27.01
C LYS A 11 4.25 -31.22 -25.83
N LYS A 12 5.27 -30.41 -26.14
CA LYS A 12 5.97 -29.60 -25.17
C LYS A 12 4.94 -28.74 -24.42
N ALA A 13 4.87 -28.88 -23.11
CA ALA A 13 4.06 -28.02 -22.28
C ALA A 13 4.46 -26.56 -22.57
N PRO A 14 3.54 -25.59 -22.60
CA PRO A 14 3.86 -24.20 -22.87
C PRO A 14 4.88 -23.73 -21.82
N GLU A 15 6.06 -23.29 -22.28
CA GLU A 15 7.07 -22.70 -21.42
C GLU A 15 6.46 -21.52 -20.68
N GLN A 16 6.41 -21.58 -19.36
CA GLN A 16 5.96 -20.46 -18.54
C GLN A 16 6.90 -19.29 -18.80
N LYS A 17 6.37 -18.23 -19.39
CA LYS A 17 7.12 -16.99 -19.64
C LYS A 17 7.63 -16.46 -18.30
N THR A 18 8.89 -16.06 -18.25
CA THR A 18 9.40 -15.31 -17.09
C THR A 18 8.64 -13.99 -16.95
N MET A 19 8.61 -13.42 -15.74
CA MET A 19 7.96 -12.11 -15.51
C MET A 19 8.47 -11.05 -16.49
N GLN A 20 9.77 -11.03 -16.77
CA GLN A 20 10.37 -10.11 -17.76
C GLN A 20 9.85 -10.32 -19.18
N GLN A 21 9.72 -11.58 -19.63
CA GLN A 21 9.14 -11.90 -20.93
C GLN A 21 7.66 -11.54 -21.02
N TYR A 22 6.93 -11.69 -19.93
CA TYR A 22 5.54 -11.29 -19.85
C TYR A 22 5.37 -9.78 -19.96
N ILE A 23 6.14 -8.99 -19.17
CA ILE A 23 6.15 -7.52 -19.24
C ILE A 23 6.46 -7.06 -20.66
N LYS A 24 7.46 -7.64 -21.30
CA LYS A 24 7.82 -7.30 -22.69
C LYS A 24 6.69 -7.64 -23.68
N SER A 25 5.98 -8.75 -23.47
CA SER A 25 4.85 -9.12 -24.33
C SER A 25 3.63 -8.20 -24.14
N MET A 26 3.53 -7.51 -23.01
CA MET A 26 2.44 -6.57 -22.67
C MET A 26 2.79 -5.09 -22.90
N GLU A 27 3.97 -4.81 -23.46
CA GLU A 27 4.48 -3.44 -23.61
C GLU A 27 3.49 -2.51 -24.36
N GLY A 28 2.81 -3.02 -25.38
CA GLY A 28 1.80 -2.27 -26.14
C GLY A 28 0.58 -1.88 -25.29
N GLU A 29 0.09 -2.78 -24.46
CA GLU A 29 -1.05 -2.54 -23.56
C GLU A 29 -0.64 -1.65 -22.38
N ILE A 30 0.54 -1.90 -21.81
CA ILE A 30 1.13 -1.05 -20.79
C ILE A 30 1.24 0.39 -21.27
N LYS A 31 1.74 0.60 -22.49
CA LYS A 31 1.88 1.94 -23.09
C LYS A 31 0.54 2.67 -23.21
N LYS A 32 -0.53 1.99 -23.55
CA LYS A 32 -1.87 2.59 -23.64
C LYS A 32 -2.43 2.98 -22.27
N ALA A 33 -2.22 2.14 -21.26
CA ALA A 33 -2.76 2.30 -19.93
C ALA A 33 -1.92 3.24 -19.02
N LEU A 34 -0.66 3.57 -19.40
CA LEU A 34 0.18 4.45 -18.60
C LEU A 34 -0.27 5.91 -18.69
N PRO A 35 -0.26 6.63 -17.55
CA PRO A 35 -0.46 8.08 -17.59
C PRO A 35 0.67 8.76 -18.38
N SER A 36 0.34 9.88 -19.02
CA SER A 36 1.26 10.62 -19.92
C SER A 36 2.58 11.06 -19.27
N VAL A 37 2.63 11.09 -17.94
CA VAL A 37 3.81 11.51 -17.16
C VAL A 37 4.84 10.39 -16.96
N ILE A 38 4.51 9.15 -17.32
CA ILE A 38 5.40 7.98 -17.15
C ILE A 38 5.61 7.31 -18.51
N THR A 39 6.86 7.20 -18.95
CA THR A 39 7.19 6.44 -20.17
C THR A 39 7.22 4.93 -19.91
N PRO A 40 6.93 4.10 -20.94
CA PRO A 40 6.99 2.64 -20.81
C PRO A 40 8.35 2.13 -20.33
N GLU A 41 9.45 2.76 -20.75
CA GLU A 41 10.80 2.41 -20.35
C GLU A 41 11.04 2.69 -18.86
N ARG A 42 10.54 3.84 -18.36
CA ARG A 42 10.60 4.20 -16.93
C ARG A 42 9.76 3.23 -16.11
N PHE A 43 8.54 2.92 -16.56
CA PHE A 43 7.67 1.94 -15.89
C PHE A 43 8.35 0.57 -15.82
N THR A 44 8.87 0.05 -16.92
CA THR A 44 9.58 -1.24 -16.96
C THR A 44 10.74 -1.26 -15.97
N ARG A 45 11.50 -0.16 -15.87
CA ARG A 45 12.60 -0.05 -14.89
C ARG A 45 12.10 -0.12 -13.45
N ILE A 46 11.00 0.59 -13.13
CA ILE A 46 10.39 0.56 -11.80
C ILE A 46 9.93 -0.86 -11.45
N VAL A 47 9.28 -1.55 -12.39
CA VAL A 47 8.83 -2.94 -12.24
C VAL A 47 9.99 -3.89 -11.95
N LEU A 48 11.07 -3.80 -12.72
CA LEU A 48 12.26 -4.63 -12.53
C LEU A 48 12.98 -4.32 -11.21
N SER A 49 13.03 -3.05 -10.81
CA SER A 49 13.57 -2.65 -9.50
C SER A 49 12.73 -3.23 -8.34
N ALA A 50 11.41 -3.22 -8.45
CA ALA A 50 10.54 -3.81 -7.43
C ALA A 50 10.79 -5.30 -7.24
N ILE A 51 11.01 -6.06 -8.33
CA ILE A 51 11.38 -7.49 -8.28
C ILE A 51 12.77 -7.67 -7.67
N SER A 52 13.70 -6.78 -8.00
CA SER A 52 15.08 -6.84 -7.47
C SER A 52 15.11 -6.63 -5.95
N VAL A 53 14.29 -5.70 -5.44
CA VAL A 53 14.14 -5.41 -4.00
C VAL A 53 13.39 -6.55 -3.28
N ASN A 54 12.38 -7.14 -3.93
CA ASN A 54 11.63 -8.26 -3.37
C ASN A 54 11.45 -9.37 -4.43
N PRO A 55 12.36 -10.37 -4.47
CA PRO A 55 12.34 -11.46 -5.46
C PRO A 55 11.04 -12.28 -5.46
N LYS A 56 10.32 -12.38 -4.34
CA LYS A 56 9.02 -13.09 -4.28
C LYS A 56 7.95 -12.45 -5.18
N LEU A 57 8.08 -11.17 -5.51
CA LEU A 57 7.20 -10.53 -6.50
C LEU A 57 7.35 -11.15 -7.90
N GLY A 58 8.53 -11.65 -8.23
CA GLY A 58 8.76 -12.41 -9.48
C GLY A 58 8.02 -13.74 -9.54
N SER A 59 7.60 -14.28 -8.40
CA SER A 59 6.82 -15.53 -8.29
C SER A 59 5.31 -15.29 -8.20
N CYS A 60 4.86 -14.04 -8.08
CA CYS A 60 3.45 -13.69 -8.13
C CYS A 60 2.87 -13.92 -9.53
N THR A 61 1.54 -14.05 -9.62
CA THR A 61 0.88 -14.07 -10.92
C THR A 61 1.21 -12.78 -11.69
N PRO A 62 1.62 -12.86 -12.97
CA PRO A 62 2.00 -11.68 -13.74
C PRO A 62 0.90 -10.61 -13.82
N SER A 63 -0.37 -11.04 -13.89
CA SER A 63 -1.52 -10.13 -13.94
C SER A 63 -1.70 -9.34 -12.64
N SER A 64 -1.59 -9.98 -11.46
CA SER A 64 -1.70 -9.28 -10.18
C SER A 64 -0.54 -8.31 -9.96
N PHE A 65 0.68 -8.73 -10.33
CA PHE A 65 1.86 -7.89 -10.19
C PHE A 65 1.78 -6.65 -11.10
N LEU A 66 1.46 -6.82 -12.37
CA LEU A 66 1.30 -5.69 -13.29
C LEU A 66 0.12 -4.80 -12.88
N GLY A 67 -1.00 -5.39 -12.41
CA GLY A 67 -2.14 -4.63 -11.90
C GLY A 67 -1.75 -3.74 -10.72
N ALA A 68 -1.01 -4.27 -9.74
CA ALA A 68 -0.51 -3.50 -8.60
C ALA A 68 0.46 -2.38 -9.02
N MET A 69 1.38 -2.67 -9.93
CA MET A 69 2.34 -1.69 -10.45
C MET A 69 1.64 -0.59 -11.27
N MET A 70 0.64 -0.95 -12.08
CA MET A 70 -0.13 0.01 -12.87
C MET A 70 -0.97 0.92 -11.97
N THR A 71 -1.60 0.38 -10.93
CA THR A 71 -2.31 1.18 -9.91
C THR A 71 -1.38 2.23 -9.32
N SER A 72 -0.18 1.85 -8.93
CA SER A 72 0.82 2.79 -8.42
C SER A 72 1.21 3.86 -9.44
N ALA A 73 1.42 3.46 -10.71
CA ALA A 73 1.79 4.37 -11.78
C ALA A 73 0.70 5.41 -12.05
N GLN A 74 -0.57 5.00 -12.09
CA GLN A 74 -1.71 5.90 -12.29
C GLN A 74 -1.90 6.88 -11.13
N LEU A 75 -1.59 6.46 -9.90
CA LEU A 75 -1.59 7.34 -8.73
C LEU A 75 -0.33 8.23 -8.66
N GLY A 76 0.67 7.98 -9.51
CA GLY A 76 1.95 8.68 -9.50
C GLY A 76 2.72 8.50 -8.21
N LEU A 77 2.64 7.30 -7.61
CA LEU A 77 3.31 6.94 -6.36
C LEU A 77 4.48 6.00 -6.62
N GLU A 78 5.57 6.17 -5.89
CA GLU A 78 6.70 5.27 -5.96
C GLU A 78 6.52 4.08 -5.02
N VAL A 79 6.69 2.86 -5.55
CA VAL A 79 6.54 1.62 -4.79
C VAL A 79 7.87 1.13 -4.23
N ASN A 80 7.82 0.58 -3.01
CA ASN A 80 8.94 -0.10 -2.36
C ASN A 80 10.21 0.76 -2.29
N THR A 81 10.05 2.07 -2.11
CA THR A 81 11.16 3.02 -1.93
C THR A 81 11.19 3.56 -0.50
N PRO A 82 12.33 4.13 -0.05
CA PRO A 82 12.41 4.78 1.27
C PRO A 82 11.43 5.94 1.45
N LEU A 83 10.85 6.46 0.37
CA LEU A 83 9.80 7.48 0.44
C LEU A 83 8.55 6.97 1.15
N GLY A 84 8.29 5.64 1.13
CA GLY A 84 7.16 5.04 1.84
C GLY A 84 5.79 5.48 1.34
N GLN A 85 5.69 5.85 0.05
CA GLN A 85 4.44 6.31 -0.55
C GLN A 85 3.49 5.15 -0.85
N ALA A 86 4.02 4.05 -1.38
CA ALA A 86 3.25 2.86 -1.70
C ALA A 86 4.11 1.60 -1.59
N TYR A 87 3.43 0.48 -1.46
CA TYR A 87 4.06 -0.84 -1.39
C TYR A 87 3.35 -1.80 -2.33
N VAL A 88 4.12 -2.67 -2.97
CA VAL A 88 3.59 -3.86 -3.66
C VAL A 88 4.16 -5.07 -2.94
N LEU A 89 3.27 -5.86 -2.38
CA LEU A 89 3.62 -6.98 -1.50
C LEU A 89 3.04 -8.29 -2.02
N PRO A 90 3.79 -9.40 -1.92
CA PRO A 90 3.27 -10.72 -2.27
C PRO A 90 2.36 -11.25 -1.14
N TYR A 91 1.21 -11.80 -1.53
CA TYR A 91 0.26 -12.48 -0.64
C TYR A 91 -0.13 -13.82 -1.21
N LEU A 92 -0.24 -14.82 -0.33
CA LEU A 92 -0.80 -16.11 -0.70
C LEU A 92 -2.34 -16.02 -0.63
N ASN A 93 -2.99 -16.11 -1.79
CA ASN A 93 -4.44 -16.07 -1.92
C ASN A 93 -4.93 -17.41 -2.47
N LYS A 94 -5.61 -18.22 -1.64
CA LYS A 94 -6.10 -19.56 -2.02
C LYS A 94 -5.02 -20.44 -2.66
N GLY A 95 -3.81 -20.45 -2.10
CA GLY A 95 -2.69 -21.24 -2.62
C GLY A 95 -1.96 -20.63 -3.83
N VAL A 96 -2.37 -19.46 -4.30
CA VAL A 96 -1.73 -18.72 -5.41
C VAL A 96 -1.03 -17.49 -4.86
N LEU A 97 0.23 -17.29 -5.22
CA LEU A 97 0.96 -16.09 -4.84
C LEU A 97 0.56 -14.93 -5.76
N GLU A 98 -0.01 -13.89 -5.18
CA GLU A 98 -0.51 -12.69 -5.90
C GLU A 98 0.07 -11.43 -5.29
N ALA A 99 0.30 -10.42 -6.12
CA ALA A 99 0.79 -9.12 -5.67
C ALA A 99 -0.38 -8.19 -5.32
N GLN A 100 -0.25 -7.53 -4.17
CA GLN A 100 -1.24 -6.57 -3.67
C GLN A 100 -0.62 -5.18 -3.61
N PHE A 101 -1.34 -4.18 -4.09
CA PHE A 101 -1.00 -2.77 -3.88
C PHE A 101 -1.42 -2.34 -2.48
N GLN A 102 -0.52 -1.66 -1.77
CA GLN A 102 -0.81 -1.03 -0.48
C GLN A 102 -0.36 0.43 -0.47
N LEU A 103 -1.28 1.30 -0.10
CA LEU A 103 -1.02 2.72 0.03
C LEU A 103 -0.33 3.02 1.36
N GLY A 104 0.85 3.64 1.31
CA GLY A 104 1.55 4.12 2.49
C GLY A 104 0.92 5.40 3.05
N TYR A 105 1.12 5.69 4.35
CA TYR A 105 0.59 6.94 4.92
C TYR A 105 1.24 8.19 4.31
N LYS A 106 2.50 8.11 3.90
CA LYS A 106 3.17 9.21 3.18
C LYS A 106 2.57 9.42 1.78
N GLY A 107 2.12 8.34 1.13
CA GLY A 107 1.37 8.45 -0.13
C GLY A 107 0.00 9.08 0.05
N LEU A 108 -0.71 8.76 1.15
CA LEU A 108 -1.96 9.45 1.51
C LEU A 108 -1.76 10.97 1.68
N ILE A 109 -0.70 11.37 2.37
CA ILE A 109 -0.35 12.78 2.58
C ILE A 109 -0.03 13.44 1.24
N ASP A 110 0.79 12.81 0.40
CA ASP A 110 1.17 13.34 -0.90
C ASP A 110 -0.05 13.53 -1.83
N LEU A 111 -0.94 12.54 -1.89
CA LEU A 111 -2.20 12.64 -2.65
C LEU A 111 -3.11 13.75 -2.11
N ALA A 112 -3.18 13.92 -0.78
CA ALA A 112 -3.96 14.99 -0.16
C ALA A 112 -3.41 16.37 -0.55
N TYR A 113 -2.10 16.59 -0.52
CA TYR A 113 -1.49 17.85 -0.98
C TYR A 113 -1.67 18.07 -2.48
N ARG A 114 -1.56 17.02 -3.30
CA ARG A 114 -1.80 17.12 -4.75
C ARG A 114 -3.24 17.48 -5.09
N SER A 115 -4.19 17.25 -4.21
CA SER A 115 -5.58 17.69 -4.42
C SER A 115 -5.68 19.23 -4.54
N GLY A 116 -4.72 19.96 -3.97
CA GLY A 116 -4.68 21.42 -3.96
C GLY A 116 -5.57 22.05 -2.90
N GLU A 117 -6.43 21.31 -2.23
CA GLU A 117 -7.38 21.81 -1.23
C GLU A 117 -6.79 21.86 0.19
N VAL A 118 -5.81 21.00 0.47
CA VAL A 118 -5.20 20.89 1.80
C VAL A 118 -4.07 21.88 1.95
N GLU A 119 -4.08 22.65 3.03
CA GLU A 119 -3.01 23.56 3.45
C GLU A 119 -2.03 22.83 4.38
N VAL A 120 -2.56 22.10 5.36
CA VAL A 120 -1.79 21.35 6.36
C VAL A 120 -2.42 20.00 6.60
N ILE A 121 -1.60 18.97 6.72
CA ILE A 121 -1.98 17.65 7.22
C ILE A 121 -0.86 17.10 8.08
N GLN A 122 -1.19 16.67 9.29
CA GLN A 122 -0.23 16.15 10.27
C GLN A 122 -0.84 15.03 11.08
N ALA A 123 0.01 14.13 11.60
CA ALA A 123 -0.37 13.14 12.60
C ALA A 123 0.70 13.07 13.69
N HIS A 124 0.26 13.03 14.94
CA HIS A 124 1.13 13.04 16.10
C HIS A 124 0.69 12.01 17.13
N VAL A 125 1.67 11.51 17.88
CA VAL A 125 1.45 10.69 19.05
C VAL A 125 1.48 11.58 20.28
N VAL A 126 0.53 11.39 21.17
CA VAL A 126 0.43 12.05 22.48
C VAL A 126 0.90 11.07 23.53
N TYR A 127 1.76 11.54 24.42
CA TYR A 127 2.35 10.76 25.49
C TYR A 127 1.79 11.19 26.85
N GLU A 128 2.04 10.39 27.89
CA GLU A 128 1.45 10.56 29.21
C GLU A 128 1.69 11.93 29.84
N ASN A 129 2.86 12.52 29.64
CA ASN A 129 3.26 13.80 30.25
C ASN A 129 3.06 15.00 29.32
N ASP A 130 2.48 14.80 28.13
CA ASP A 130 2.13 15.90 27.23
C ASP A 130 0.84 16.61 27.73
N GLU A 131 0.78 17.93 27.59
CA GLU A 131 -0.47 18.67 27.76
C GLU A 131 -1.34 18.46 26.51
N PHE A 132 -2.47 17.79 26.66
CA PHE A 132 -3.37 17.49 25.55
C PHE A 132 -4.83 17.69 25.91
N THR A 133 -5.55 18.47 25.10
CA THR A 133 -6.99 18.63 25.20
C THR A 133 -7.66 18.40 23.85
N CYS A 134 -8.84 17.76 23.87
CA CYS A 134 -9.61 17.48 22.69
C CYS A 134 -11.10 17.59 23.03
N GLU A 135 -11.80 18.45 22.33
CA GLU A 135 -13.23 18.67 22.44
C GLU A 135 -13.88 18.53 21.07
N TYR A 136 -14.95 17.73 20.99
CA TYR A 136 -15.79 17.61 19.80
C TYR A 136 -17.07 18.43 19.99
N GLY A 137 -17.79 18.65 18.93
CA GLY A 137 -19.06 19.37 18.93
C GLY A 137 -19.12 20.40 17.81
N LEU A 138 -19.94 21.41 17.98
CA LEU A 138 -20.11 22.49 17.00
C LEU A 138 -18.91 23.43 16.93
N ASP A 139 -18.16 23.54 18.03
CA ASP A 139 -16.94 24.36 18.12
C ASP A 139 -15.77 23.46 18.57
N PRO A 140 -15.27 22.58 17.68
CA PRO A 140 -14.28 21.59 18.04
C PRO A 140 -12.90 22.23 18.29
N LYS A 141 -12.22 21.75 19.35
CA LYS A 141 -10.90 22.23 19.75
C LYS A 141 -9.91 21.10 19.96
N LEU A 142 -8.68 21.30 19.51
CA LEU A 142 -7.59 20.39 19.76
C LEU A 142 -6.32 21.20 20.07
N THR A 143 -5.73 20.93 21.24
CA THR A 143 -4.44 21.50 21.62
C THR A 143 -3.49 20.40 22.05
N HIS A 144 -2.24 20.51 21.67
CA HIS A 144 -1.17 19.59 22.04
C HIS A 144 0.12 20.34 22.26
N LYS A 145 0.65 20.24 23.46
CA LYS A 145 1.97 20.76 23.83
C LYS A 145 2.78 19.62 24.37
N PRO A 146 3.76 19.13 23.58
CA PRO A 146 4.66 18.06 24.02
C PRO A 146 5.44 18.48 25.27
N ALA A 147 5.66 17.54 26.20
CA ALA A 147 6.55 17.75 27.31
C ALA A 147 8.00 17.85 26.80
N ASP A 148 8.78 18.76 27.41
CA ASP A 148 10.17 19.01 27.02
C ASP A 148 11.09 17.82 27.33
N HIS A 149 10.76 17.09 28.41
CA HIS A 149 11.55 15.94 28.90
C HIS A 149 10.61 14.81 29.34
N ASP A 150 11.08 13.59 29.28
CA ASP A 150 10.38 12.39 29.74
C ASP A 150 8.88 12.38 29.38
N ARG A 151 8.59 12.22 28.11
CA ARG A 151 7.22 12.24 27.61
C ARG A 151 6.36 11.06 28.11
N GLY A 152 6.97 10.01 28.69
CA GLY A 152 6.29 8.81 29.15
C GLY A 152 5.85 7.89 28.01
N LYS A 153 4.79 7.09 28.24
CA LYS A 153 4.26 6.13 27.26
C LYS A 153 3.27 6.80 26.31
N PRO A 154 3.14 6.27 25.07
CA PRO A 154 2.13 6.76 24.13
C PRO A 154 0.73 6.39 24.63
N ILE A 155 -0.18 7.37 24.71
CA ILE A 155 -1.56 7.21 25.21
C ILE A 155 -2.62 7.45 24.15
N LYS A 156 -2.36 8.38 23.21
CA LYS A 156 -3.27 8.71 22.12
C LYS A 156 -2.49 8.98 20.84
N VAL A 157 -3.21 8.94 19.73
CA VAL A 157 -2.73 9.39 18.43
C VAL A 157 -3.81 10.24 17.79
N TYR A 158 -3.43 11.29 17.08
CA TYR A 158 -4.37 12.11 16.35
C TYR A 158 -3.82 12.50 14.97
N ALA A 159 -4.74 12.82 14.08
CA ALA A 159 -4.42 13.48 12.82
C ALA A 159 -5.30 14.71 12.65
N VAL A 160 -4.77 15.72 11.99
CA VAL A 160 -5.45 16.98 11.71
C VAL A 160 -5.19 17.38 10.26
N PHE A 161 -6.18 17.95 9.62
CA PHE A 161 -6.00 18.68 8.36
C PHE A 161 -6.58 20.10 8.48
N LYS A 162 -6.00 21.01 7.70
CA LYS A 162 -6.57 22.32 7.39
C LYS A 162 -6.69 22.50 5.89
N THR A 163 -7.75 23.11 5.46
CA THR A 163 -7.98 23.46 4.05
C THR A 163 -7.58 24.91 3.80
N LYS A 164 -7.26 25.22 2.54
CA LYS A 164 -6.97 26.61 2.11
C LYS A 164 -8.18 27.56 2.28
N SER A 165 -9.38 27.01 2.29
CA SER A 165 -10.63 27.76 2.56
C SER A 165 -10.88 28.03 4.04
N GLY A 166 -9.99 27.60 4.96
CA GLY A 166 -10.10 27.78 6.40
C GLY A 166 -10.85 26.69 7.13
N GLY A 167 -11.37 25.68 6.43
CA GLY A 167 -11.95 24.48 7.06
C GLY A 167 -10.88 23.63 7.73
N PHE A 168 -11.24 22.89 8.75
CA PHE A 168 -10.34 21.94 9.40
C PHE A 168 -11.11 20.72 9.92
N GLY A 169 -10.38 19.65 10.19
CA GLY A 169 -10.92 18.48 10.87
C GLY A 169 -9.80 17.74 11.58
N PHE A 170 -10.16 16.99 12.60
CA PHE A 170 -9.23 16.11 13.29
C PHE A 170 -9.92 14.82 13.73
N GLU A 171 -9.12 13.80 13.93
CA GLU A 171 -9.52 12.50 14.48
C GLU A 171 -8.55 12.13 15.57
N VAL A 172 -9.05 11.70 16.72
CA VAL A 172 -8.24 11.27 17.87
C VAL A 172 -8.64 9.84 18.24
N MET A 173 -7.65 8.99 18.45
CA MET A 173 -7.84 7.62 18.95
C MET A 173 -6.97 7.39 20.17
N SER A 174 -7.45 6.64 21.16
CA SER A 174 -6.60 6.09 22.20
C SER A 174 -5.72 4.95 21.62
N MET A 175 -4.58 4.67 22.24
CA MET A 175 -3.76 3.52 21.83
C MET A 175 -4.50 2.19 21.93
N ASP A 176 -5.46 2.09 22.87
CA ASP A 176 -6.32 0.90 23.00
C ASP A 176 -7.33 0.80 21.86
N ASP A 177 -7.91 1.92 21.42
CA ASP A 177 -8.78 1.93 20.23
C ASP A 177 -8.01 1.54 18.98
N VAL A 178 -6.76 1.99 18.84
CA VAL A 178 -5.88 1.60 17.73
C VAL A 178 -5.59 0.10 17.77
N ARG A 179 -5.31 -0.47 18.95
CA ARG A 179 -5.09 -1.92 19.08
C ARG A 179 -6.34 -2.71 18.69
N ARG A 180 -7.52 -2.35 19.22
CA ARG A 180 -8.79 -2.98 18.85
C ARG A 180 -9.07 -2.85 17.35
N HIS A 181 -8.77 -1.71 16.74
CA HIS A 181 -8.88 -1.52 15.30
C HIS A 181 -7.96 -2.45 14.53
N ALA A 182 -6.70 -2.55 14.94
CA ALA A 182 -5.72 -3.44 14.33
C ALA A 182 -6.13 -4.91 14.41
N GLU A 183 -6.55 -5.38 15.59
CA GLU A 183 -7.05 -6.75 15.79
C GLU A 183 -8.26 -7.08 14.90
N LYS A 184 -9.18 -6.12 14.76
CA LYS A 184 -10.41 -6.33 13.98
C LYS A 184 -10.17 -6.35 12.48
N TYR A 185 -9.26 -5.50 11.97
CA TYR A 185 -9.15 -5.23 10.54
C TYR A 185 -7.84 -5.70 9.91
N SER A 186 -6.79 -5.97 10.71
CA SER A 186 -5.52 -6.43 10.17
C SER A 186 -5.36 -7.94 10.35
N LYS A 187 -5.41 -8.68 9.27
CA LYS A 187 -5.14 -10.13 9.27
C LYS A 187 -3.71 -10.46 9.76
N ALA A 188 -2.77 -9.54 9.53
CA ALA A 188 -1.37 -9.68 9.95
C ALA A 188 -1.10 -9.31 11.40
N TYR A 189 -2.08 -8.85 12.19
CA TYR A 189 -1.86 -8.33 13.54
C TYR A 189 -1.18 -9.34 14.48
N GLY A 190 -1.49 -10.62 14.33
CA GLY A 190 -0.90 -11.72 15.12
C GLY A 190 0.51 -12.13 14.72
N SER A 191 0.97 -11.80 13.50
CA SER A 191 2.28 -12.17 12.98
C SER A 191 3.42 -11.44 13.70
N SER A 192 4.55 -12.12 13.93
CA SER A 192 5.75 -11.52 14.53
C SER A 192 6.37 -10.41 13.67
N PHE A 193 6.19 -10.50 12.35
CA PHE A 193 6.69 -9.53 11.37
C PHE A 193 5.65 -8.45 10.99
N SER A 194 4.53 -8.42 11.69
CA SER A 194 3.50 -7.42 11.43
C SER A 194 4.03 -6.02 11.72
N PRO A 195 3.81 -5.04 10.81
CA PRO A 195 4.11 -3.62 11.08
C PRO A 195 3.43 -3.10 12.36
N TRP A 196 2.35 -3.74 12.79
CA TRP A 196 1.72 -3.46 14.07
C TRP A 196 2.57 -3.83 15.29
N LYS A 197 3.56 -4.71 15.13
CA LYS A 197 4.52 -5.06 16.19
C LYS A 197 5.83 -4.31 16.07
N THR A 198 6.32 -4.12 14.84
CA THR A 198 7.62 -3.49 14.58
C THR A 198 7.55 -1.96 14.55
N SER A 199 6.41 -1.39 14.11
CA SER A 199 6.23 0.04 13.85
C SER A 199 4.83 0.53 14.27
N PHE A 200 4.41 0.20 15.50
CA PHE A 200 3.05 0.44 15.99
C PHE A 200 2.62 1.90 15.86
N GLU A 201 3.48 2.86 16.22
CA GLU A 201 3.14 4.28 16.17
C GLU A 201 2.91 4.77 14.73
N GLU A 202 3.68 4.27 13.76
CA GLU A 202 3.49 4.62 12.34
C GLU A 202 2.17 4.04 11.80
N MET A 203 1.82 2.83 12.22
CA MET A 203 0.53 2.24 11.89
C MET A 203 -0.64 2.98 12.57
N ALA A 204 -0.46 3.44 13.81
CA ALA A 204 -1.43 4.28 14.50
C ALA A 204 -1.64 5.60 13.77
N LYS A 205 -0.57 6.29 13.35
CA LYS A 205 -0.64 7.51 12.53
C LYS A 205 -1.34 7.25 11.20
N LYS A 206 -1.01 6.16 10.49
CA LYS A 206 -1.71 5.75 9.25
C LYS A 206 -3.21 5.61 9.49
N THR A 207 -3.60 5.01 10.60
CA THR A 207 -5.01 4.75 10.93
C THR A 207 -5.79 6.04 11.12
N VAL A 208 -5.32 6.97 11.94
CA VAL A 208 -6.01 8.25 12.16
C VAL A 208 -5.99 9.15 10.93
N LEU A 209 -4.93 9.10 10.11
CA LEU A 209 -4.87 9.80 8.82
C LEU A 209 -5.93 9.27 7.85
N LYS A 210 -6.05 7.94 7.70
CA LYS A 210 -7.11 7.36 6.85
C LYS A 210 -8.51 7.74 7.33
N ARG A 211 -8.71 7.86 8.64
CA ARG A 211 -10.02 8.23 9.23
C ARG A 211 -10.36 9.69 9.00
N VAL A 212 -9.45 10.60 9.34
CA VAL A 212 -9.70 12.05 9.21
C VAL A 212 -9.86 12.48 7.76
N LEU A 213 -9.12 11.87 6.83
CA LEU A 213 -9.18 12.20 5.41
C LEU A 213 -10.49 11.80 4.72
N LYS A 214 -11.33 10.95 5.36
CA LYS A 214 -12.69 10.68 4.87
C LYS A 214 -13.58 11.92 4.90
N TYR A 215 -13.27 12.88 5.75
CA TYR A 215 -14.03 14.13 5.92
C TYR A 215 -13.39 15.32 5.21
N ALA A 216 -12.18 15.15 4.68
CA ALA A 216 -11.50 16.22 3.94
C ALA A 216 -12.13 16.38 2.54
N PRO A 217 -12.25 17.62 2.03
CA PRO A 217 -12.76 17.89 0.69
C PRO A 217 -11.73 17.55 -0.37
N LEU A 218 -11.47 16.27 -0.57
CA LEU A 218 -10.44 15.77 -1.47
C LEU A 218 -11.03 15.44 -2.84
N LYS A 219 -10.22 15.63 -3.88
CA LYS A 219 -10.61 15.31 -5.25
C LYS A 219 -10.82 13.79 -5.43
N SER A 220 -11.54 13.44 -6.49
CA SER A 220 -11.87 12.05 -6.85
C SER A 220 -10.68 11.10 -6.88
N ASP A 221 -9.50 11.58 -7.28
CA ASP A 221 -8.29 10.76 -7.36
C ASP A 221 -7.84 10.23 -6.00
N PHE A 222 -8.00 11.01 -4.93
CA PHE A 222 -7.73 10.54 -3.57
C PHE A 222 -8.70 9.43 -3.14
N VAL A 223 -10.00 9.64 -3.40
CA VAL A 223 -11.01 8.63 -3.06
C VAL A 223 -10.74 7.33 -3.82
N ARG A 224 -10.40 7.43 -5.12
CA ARG A 224 -10.01 6.29 -5.95
C ARG A 224 -8.79 5.55 -5.38
N ALA A 225 -7.77 6.28 -4.94
CA ALA A 225 -6.57 5.69 -4.34
C ALA A 225 -6.89 4.90 -3.05
N THR A 226 -7.76 5.42 -2.19
CA THR A 226 -8.14 4.75 -0.94
C THR A 226 -8.98 3.49 -1.17
N VAL A 227 -9.79 3.45 -2.22
CA VAL A 227 -10.57 2.26 -2.60
C VAL A 227 -9.68 1.17 -3.20
N GLN A 228 -8.56 1.54 -3.82
CA GLN A 228 -7.59 0.60 -4.40
C GLN A 228 -6.56 0.08 -3.36
N ASP A 229 -6.58 0.61 -2.14
CA ASP A 229 -5.69 0.16 -1.07
C ASP A 229 -6.10 -1.24 -0.58
N GLU A 230 -5.11 -2.13 -0.47
CA GLU A 230 -5.28 -3.50 0.04
C GLU A 230 -6.17 -4.42 -0.84
N VAL A 231 -6.24 -4.16 -2.14
CA VAL A 231 -6.95 -5.03 -3.10
C VAL A 231 -5.99 -5.64 -4.12
N ILE A 232 -6.39 -6.78 -4.69
CA ILE A 232 -5.67 -7.44 -5.77
C ILE A 232 -6.39 -7.17 -7.09
N LYS A 233 -5.65 -6.66 -8.07
CA LYS A 233 -6.13 -6.44 -9.45
C LYS A 233 -5.56 -7.53 -10.36
N LYS A 234 -6.40 -8.17 -11.15
CA LYS A 234 -6.00 -9.28 -12.04
C LYS A 234 -5.91 -8.88 -13.52
N GLY A 235 -5.81 -7.60 -13.80
CA GLY A 235 -5.70 -7.04 -15.15
C GLY A 235 -5.14 -5.64 -15.14
N ILE A 236 -4.98 -5.07 -16.32
CA ILE A 236 -4.62 -3.67 -16.52
C ILE A 236 -5.64 -2.99 -17.43
N SER A 237 -5.88 -1.72 -17.18
CA SER A 237 -6.80 -0.87 -17.97
C SER A 237 -6.26 0.55 -17.98
N ASP A 238 -6.80 1.36 -18.89
CA ASP A 238 -6.55 2.81 -18.94
C ASP A 238 -6.97 3.51 -17.65
N ASP A 239 -7.97 2.99 -16.95
CA ASP A 239 -8.30 3.36 -15.57
C ASP A 239 -8.33 2.09 -14.69
N MET A 240 -7.36 1.97 -13.78
CA MET A 240 -7.28 0.82 -12.86
C MET A 240 -8.44 0.74 -11.88
N TYR A 241 -9.24 1.80 -11.73
CA TYR A 241 -10.46 1.77 -10.95
C TYR A 241 -11.51 0.82 -11.56
N ASP A 242 -11.57 0.75 -12.89
CA ASP A 242 -12.53 -0.09 -13.63
C ASP A 242 -12.14 -1.57 -13.62
N VAL A 243 -10.89 -1.91 -13.29
CA VAL A 243 -10.46 -3.29 -13.17
C VAL A 243 -11.08 -3.90 -11.91
N PRO A 244 -11.81 -5.03 -12.01
CA PRO A 244 -12.38 -5.70 -10.85
C PRO A 244 -11.33 -5.98 -9.77
N ALA A 245 -11.68 -5.70 -8.53
CA ALA A 245 -10.83 -5.90 -7.37
C ALA A 245 -11.28 -7.15 -6.61
N GLU A 246 -10.34 -8.01 -6.26
CA GLU A 246 -10.57 -9.09 -5.30
C GLU A 246 -10.00 -8.69 -3.94
N ASN A 247 -10.82 -8.79 -2.90
CA ASN A 247 -10.34 -8.70 -1.53
C ASN A 247 -9.66 -10.03 -1.16
N VAL A 248 -8.51 -9.95 -0.53
CA VAL A 248 -7.83 -11.14 0.00
C VAL A 248 -8.69 -11.73 1.11
N ILE A 249 -9.31 -12.89 0.84
CA ILE A 249 -10.21 -13.53 1.80
C ILE A 249 -9.43 -14.35 2.84
N GLU A 250 -8.26 -14.90 2.45
CA GLU A 250 -7.34 -15.63 3.33
C GLU A 250 -5.90 -15.36 2.90
N ALA A 251 -5.11 -14.76 3.75
CA ALA A 251 -3.67 -14.66 3.59
C ALA A 251 -3.00 -15.58 4.59
N GLU A 252 -2.47 -16.72 4.13
CA GLU A 252 -1.40 -17.38 4.86
C GLU A 252 -0.12 -16.59 4.63
N PHE A 253 0.40 -15.99 5.70
CA PHE A 253 1.67 -15.28 5.66
C PHE A 253 2.80 -16.29 5.67
N THR A 254 3.55 -16.40 4.59
CA THR A 254 4.89 -16.94 4.68
C THR A 254 5.78 -15.86 5.26
N ASP A 255 6.42 -16.16 6.38
CA ASP A 255 7.34 -15.28 7.07
C ASP A 255 8.47 -14.84 6.13
N ILE A 256 8.51 -13.54 5.82
CA ILE A 256 9.62 -12.93 5.12
C ILE A 256 10.29 -12.00 6.10
N THR A 257 11.45 -12.37 6.58
CA THR A 257 12.34 -11.48 7.32
C THR A 257 13.05 -10.58 6.31
N VAL A 258 12.85 -9.28 6.42
CA VAL A 258 13.61 -8.29 5.66
C VAL A 258 14.58 -7.63 6.63
N ASP A 259 15.86 -7.62 6.32
CA ASP A 259 16.84 -6.81 7.05
C ASP A 259 16.52 -5.33 6.83
N GLU A 260 16.24 -4.62 7.91
CA GLU A 260 15.84 -3.20 7.86
C GLU A 260 16.97 -2.28 7.38
N THR A 261 18.22 -2.75 7.40
CA THR A 261 19.41 -1.97 7.04
C THR A 261 19.81 -2.16 5.58
N THR A 262 19.63 -3.36 5.05
CA THR A 262 20.06 -3.73 3.68
C THR A 262 18.90 -3.94 2.72
N GLY A 263 17.67 -4.15 3.22
CA GLY A 263 16.51 -4.48 2.40
C GLY A 263 16.54 -5.91 1.83
N GLU A 264 17.48 -6.75 2.27
CA GLU A 264 17.57 -8.13 1.84
C GLU A 264 16.58 -9.03 2.59
N VAL A 265 16.01 -9.99 1.86
CA VAL A 265 15.12 -11.01 2.41
C VAL A 265 15.98 -12.08 3.08
N LEU A 266 15.91 -12.18 4.40
CA LEU A 266 16.52 -13.27 5.15
C LEU A 266 15.58 -14.49 5.06
N GLU A 267 16.07 -15.60 4.53
CA GLU A 267 15.34 -16.87 4.50
C GLU A 267 15.12 -17.38 5.93
N GLY A 268 13.86 -17.72 6.26
CA GLY A 268 13.48 -18.43 7.47
C GLY A 268 13.34 -19.93 7.20
#